data_b8b85de1f3467c228f7bd2d1c61c5d09
#
_entry.id   b8b85de1f3467c228f7bd2d1c61c5d09
#
_cell.length_a   1.000
_cell.length_b   1.000
_cell.length_c   1.000
_cell.angle_alpha   90.00
_cell.angle_beta   90.00
_cell.angle_gamma   90.00
#
_symmetry.space_group_name_H-M   'P 1'
#
loop_
_entity.id
_entity.type
_entity.pdbx_description
1 polymer ?
#
loop_
_entity_poly.entity_id
_entity_poly.type
_entity_poly.pdbx_seq_one_letter_code
_entity_poly.pdbx_strand_id
1 'polypeptide(L)'
;SKFAVFTIKAWKDSIVEMKRRKVKKDKMPKDTIGIFNLKDNSFRKIANIKSYKLPEKWSGFIAYTFDHTPFKENKKSKDSTQNKKDKKVKKSSSKNGYPLVIRDLETEKEDTIHFVTNYTFAKKGMILSYTTTGIKDSIKPGVYVKNLKSNNTKQVYESHDKTKYFKLNLSNSGDNLAFVIDADSTKTYQRPYEIYTWDSSASKAKLVLDKNSSPNGYRVSSDGEVKFSKDESKLYFGLALPEIVQDTLLLKEEIVNVEVWTYDEPRLYTVQEQQVKNDKKKSFQTVYHLKEGKLIQIATKEFPNALLSNEGNGDYALISNPEPYQLSSQWTGLFSKNDLVVININSGDSKIAIQSNPSTARF
;
A
#
# COMPACT_ATOMS: atom_id res chain seq x y z
N SER A 1 -9.33 -21.72 -16.52
CA SER A 1 -8.38 -20.67 -16.97
C SER A 1 -7.84 -21.07 -18.34
N LYS A 2 -7.85 -20.16 -19.30
CA LYS A 2 -7.33 -20.40 -20.66
C LYS A 2 -5.82 -20.11 -20.76
N PHE A 3 -5.27 -19.38 -19.80
CA PHE A 3 -3.89 -18.93 -19.79
C PHE A 3 -3.20 -19.31 -18.48
N ALA A 4 -1.91 -19.66 -18.56
CA ALA A 4 -1.01 -19.77 -17.42
C ALA A 4 0.01 -18.62 -17.49
N VAL A 5 0.18 -17.90 -16.39
CA VAL A 5 1.12 -16.79 -16.29
C VAL A 5 2.10 -17.07 -15.16
N PHE A 6 3.38 -16.92 -15.43
CA PHE A 6 4.44 -17.19 -14.45
C PHE A 6 5.66 -16.29 -14.65
N THR A 7 6.47 -16.18 -13.60
CA THR A 7 7.70 -15.41 -13.63
C THR A 7 8.87 -16.29 -14.06
N ILE A 8 9.62 -15.86 -15.06
CA ILE A 8 10.89 -16.43 -15.48
C ILE A 8 11.99 -15.55 -14.90
N LYS A 9 12.73 -16.09 -13.94
CA LYS A 9 13.86 -15.39 -13.33
C LYS A 9 15.13 -15.63 -14.15
N ALA A 10 16.05 -14.66 -14.11
CA ALA A 10 17.37 -14.86 -14.68
C ALA A 10 18.12 -15.98 -13.94
N TRP A 11 19.02 -16.64 -14.66
CA TRP A 11 19.82 -17.74 -14.13
C TRP A 11 20.64 -17.30 -12.92
N LYS A 12 20.55 -18.06 -11.82
CA LYS A 12 21.13 -17.68 -10.51
C LYS A 12 22.64 -17.46 -10.60
N ASP A 13 23.35 -18.35 -11.28
CA ASP A 13 24.80 -18.28 -11.40
C ASP A 13 25.26 -17.07 -12.20
N SER A 14 24.53 -16.72 -13.28
CA SER A 14 24.81 -15.49 -14.04
C SER A 14 24.65 -14.25 -13.17
N ILE A 15 23.62 -14.21 -12.30
CA ILE A 15 23.42 -13.08 -11.36
C ILE A 15 24.56 -13.03 -10.34
N VAL A 16 25.00 -14.17 -9.81
CA VAL A 16 26.11 -14.24 -8.85
C VAL A 16 27.39 -13.75 -9.49
N GLU A 17 27.69 -14.19 -10.72
CA GLU A 17 28.87 -13.75 -11.46
C GLU A 17 28.84 -12.23 -11.75
N MET A 18 27.70 -11.70 -12.19
CA MET A 18 27.53 -10.26 -12.39
C MET A 18 27.74 -9.46 -11.11
N LYS A 19 27.29 -9.98 -9.96
CA LYS A 19 27.54 -9.37 -8.64
C LYS A 19 29.04 -9.38 -8.31
N ARG A 20 29.75 -10.48 -8.56
CA ARG A 20 31.21 -10.58 -8.37
C ARG A 20 31.94 -9.56 -9.24
N ARG A 21 31.50 -9.35 -10.47
CA ARG A 21 32.01 -8.32 -11.40
C ARG A 21 31.55 -6.89 -11.03
N LYS A 22 30.83 -6.69 -9.91
CA LYS A 22 30.30 -5.39 -9.45
C LYS A 22 29.45 -4.66 -10.50
N VAL A 23 28.72 -5.42 -11.32
CA VAL A 23 27.79 -4.84 -12.31
C VAL A 23 26.71 -4.03 -11.56
N LYS A 24 26.45 -2.82 -12.04
CA LYS A 24 25.45 -1.94 -11.43
C LYS A 24 24.07 -2.57 -11.49
N LYS A 25 23.26 -2.35 -10.44
CA LYS A 25 21.92 -2.94 -10.26
C LYS A 25 20.95 -2.65 -11.42
N ASP A 26 21.08 -1.51 -12.05
CA ASP A 26 20.29 -1.09 -13.22
C ASP A 26 20.63 -1.89 -14.50
N LYS A 27 21.85 -2.44 -14.59
CA LYS A 27 22.30 -3.27 -15.70
C LYS A 27 22.13 -4.78 -15.47
N MET A 28 21.61 -5.17 -14.32
CA MET A 28 21.33 -6.59 -14.04
C MET A 28 20.06 -7.05 -14.76
N PRO A 29 19.98 -8.34 -15.16
CA PRO A 29 18.79 -8.91 -15.77
C PRO A 29 17.56 -8.70 -14.87
N LYS A 30 16.45 -8.35 -15.49
CA LYS A 30 15.15 -8.20 -14.83
C LYS A 30 14.28 -9.42 -15.07
N ASP A 31 13.24 -9.56 -14.27
CA ASP A 31 12.28 -10.64 -14.42
C ASP A 31 11.56 -10.57 -15.77
N THR A 32 11.19 -11.73 -16.27
CA THR A 32 10.42 -11.89 -17.51
C THR A 32 9.09 -12.57 -17.16
N ILE A 33 7.98 -12.11 -17.73
CA ILE A 33 6.71 -12.84 -17.66
C ILE A 33 6.64 -13.84 -18.80
N GLY A 34 6.31 -15.09 -18.48
CA GLY A 34 5.86 -16.10 -19.44
C GLY A 34 4.34 -16.16 -19.45
N ILE A 35 3.74 -16.03 -20.60
CA ILE A 35 2.30 -16.21 -20.82
C ILE A 35 2.14 -17.42 -21.75
N PHE A 36 1.49 -18.47 -21.27
CA PHE A 36 1.21 -19.68 -22.01
C PHE A 36 -0.27 -19.81 -22.26
N ASN A 37 -0.68 -19.91 -23.50
CA ASN A 37 -2.06 -20.15 -23.89
C ASN A 37 -2.30 -21.67 -23.94
N LEU A 38 -3.17 -22.16 -23.08
CA LEU A 38 -3.48 -23.60 -22.94
C LEU A 38 -4.34 -24.14 -24.12
N LYS A 39 -4.91 -23.26 -24.96
CA LYS A 39 -5.78 -23.68 -26.07
C LYS A 39 -4.98 -24.04 -27.33
N ASP A 40 -3.98 -23.24 -27.65
CA ASP A 40 -3.17 -23.35 -28.88
C ASP A 40 -1.70 -23.66 -28.62
N ASN A 41 -1.33 -23.86 -27.35
CA ASN A 41 0.06 -24.10 -26.88
C ASN A 41 1.02 -22.97 -27.25
N SER A 42 0.54 -21.76 -27.54
CA SER A 42 1.42 -20.64 -27.82
C SER A 42 2.05 -20.10 -26.55
N PHE A 43 3.29 -19.62 -26.68
CA PHE A 43 4.08 -19.11 -25.57
C PHE A 43 4.67 -17.74 -25.89
N ARG A 44 4.38 -16.76 -25.05
CA ARG A 44 4.91 -15.39 -25.16
C ARG A 44 5.77 -15.03 -23.94
N LYS A 45 6.89 -14.35 -24.20
CA LYS A 45 7.79 -13.79 -23.17
C LYS A 45 7.75 -12.28 -23.22
N ILE A 46 7.62 -11.64 -22.04
CA ILE A 46 7.70 -10.20 -21.89
C ILE A 46 8.81 -9.88 -20.89
N ALA A 47 9.92 -9.35 -21.39
CA ALA A 47 11.11 -9.09 -20.59
C ALA A 47 11.07 -7.72 -19.88
N ASN A 48 12.01 -7.52 -18.95
CA ASN A 48 12.20 -6.26 -18.22
C ASN A 48 11.01 -5.85 -17.35
N ILE A 49 10.35 -6.80 -16.73
CA ILE A 49 9.21 -6.57 -15.87
C ILE A 49 9.68 -6.24 -14.45
N LYS A 50 9.04 -5.24 -13.85
CA LYS A 50 9.20 -4.89 -12.46
C LYS A 50 8.18 -5.58 -11.56
N SER A 51 6.92 -5.60 -11.96
CA SER A 51 5.83 -6.25 -11.25
C SER A 51 4.69 -6.57 -12.19
N TYR A 52 3.88 -7.57 -11.85
CA TYR A 52 2.62 -7.82 -12.52
C TYR A 52 1.55 -8.25 -11.51
N LYS A 53 0.30 -8.07 -11.89
CA LYS A 53 -0.88 -8.53 -11.15
C LYS A 53 -1.87 -9.19 -12.10
N LEU A 54 -2.55 -10.19 -11.57
CA LEU A 54 -3.67 -10.88 -12.21
C LEU A 54 -4.92 -10.68 -11.36
N PRO A 55 -6.11 -10.66 -11.95
CA PRO A 55 -7.35 -10.72 -11.19
C PRO A 55 -7.47 -12.05 -10.43
N GLU A 56 -8.07 -12.02 -9.23
CA GLU A 56 -8.17 -13.22 -8.39
C GLU A 56 -9.35 -14.15 -8.77
N LYS A 57 -10.51 -13.58 -9.08
CA LYS A 57 -11.77 -14.33 -9.30
C LYS A 57 -12.32 -14.26 -10.71
N TRP A 58 -11.62 -13.60 -11.62
CA TRP A 58 -11.93 -13.51 -13.04
C TRP A 58 -10.65 -13.57 -13.86
N SER A 59 -10.74 -13.68 -15.18
CA SER A 59 -9.60 -13.86 -16.07
C SER A 59 -9.74 -13.04 -17.34
N GLY A 60 -8.72 -13.09 -18.21
CA GLY A 60 -8.69 -12.40 -19.49
C GLY A 60 -7.78 -11.19 -19.54
N PHE A 61 -7.33 -10.68 -18.39
CA PHE A 61 -6.44 -9.53 -18.36
C PHE A 61 -5.21 -9.77 -17.48
N ILE A 62 -4.13 -9.09 -17.82
CA ILE A 62 -2.92 -8.94 -17.00
C ILE A 62 -2.52 -7.47 -16.99
N ALA A 63 -2.08 -6.98 -15.84
CA ALA A 63 -1.45 -5.67 -15.73
C ALA A 63 -0.01 -5.83 -15.24
N TYR A 64 0.93 -5.16 -15.90
CA TYR A 64 2.34 -5.25 -15.54
C TYR A 64 3.07 -3.92 -15.76
N THR A 65 4.11 -3.68 -14.99
CA THR A 65 4.97 -2.50 -15.11
C THR A 65 6.34 -2.88 -15.61
N PHE A 66 6.85 -2.07 -16.54
CA PHE A 66 8.24 -2.19 -17.00
C PHE A 66 9.21 -1.50 -16.05
N ASP A 67 10.42 -2.06 -15.91
CA ASP A 67 11.52 -1.39 -15.25
C ASP A 67 12.28 -0.53 -16.28
N HIS A 68 12.39 0.77 -16.00
CA HIS A 68 13.21 1.72 -16.77
C HIS A 68 12.95 1.84 -18.29
N THR A 69 11.68 1.95 -18.70
CA THR A 69 11.40 2.39 -20.07
C THR A 69 11.43 3.92 -20.12
N PRO A 70 12.33 4.56 -20.87
CA PRO A 70 12.29 6.00 -21.02
C PRO A 70 11.03 6.40 -21.80
N PHE A 71 10.28 7.35 -21.26
CA PHE A 71 9.18 7.97 -21.99
C PHE A 71 9.77 8.73 -23.21
N LYS A 72 9.40 8.32 -24.41
CA LYS A 72 9.66 9.09 -25.63
C LYS A 72 8.42 9.92 -25.94
N GLU A 73 8.49 11.23 -25.72
CA GLU A 73 7.50 12.13 -26.31
C GLU A 73 7.56 11.95 -27.85
N ASN A 74 6.43 11.66 -28.47
CA ASN A 74 6.30 11.75 -29.92
C ASN A 74 6.50 13.21 -30.33
N LYS A 75 7.72 13.56 -30.68
CA LYS A 75 8.01 14.86 -31.31
C LYS A 75 7.36 14.82 -32.68
N LYS A 76 6.22 15.49 -32.83
CA LYS A 76 5.81 15.99 -34.14
C LYS A 76 6.95 16.88 -34.63
N SER A 77 7.56 16.50 -35.75
CA SER A 77 8.57 17.24 -36.46
C SER A 77 8.11 18.70 -36.62
N LYS A 78 8.77 19.62 -35.97
CA LYS A 78 8.78 21.03 -36.35
C LYS A 78 10.22 21.47 -36.48
N ASP A 79 10.44 22.04 -37.61
CA ASP A 79 11.67 22.61 -38.14
C ASP A 79 12.52 23.40 -37.16
N SER A 80 13.77 23.35 -37.46
CA SER A 80 14.98 23.94 -36.91
C SER A 80 14.89 25.39 -36.40
N THR A 81 15.81 25.66 -35.48
CA THR A 81 16.29 26.96 -34.94
C THR A 81 15.45 27.55 -33.82
N GLN A 82 15.81 27.23 -32.57
CA GLN A 82 16.07 28.18 -31.49
C GLN A 82 16.38 27.47 -30.16
N ASN A 83 17.49 27.87 -29.54
CA ASN A 83 17.92 27.72 -28.15
C ASN A 83 17.34 26.56 -27.33
N LYS A 84 18.08 25.44 -27.27
CA LYS A 84 17.88 24.32 -26.36
C LYS A 84 18.23 24.74 -24.92
N LYS A 85 17.26 25.18 -24.15
CA LYS A 85 17.22 24.84 -22.70
C LYS A 85 16.74 23.40 -22.63
N ASP A 86 17.61 22.45 -22.28
CA ASP A 86 17.27 21.05 -22.10
C ASP A 86 16.12 20.91 -21.08
N LYS A 87 14.89 20.75 -21.54
CA LYS A 87 13.77 20.33 -20.70
C LYS A 87 14.10 18.93 -20.21
N LYS A 88 14.47 18.78 -18.95
CA LYS A 88 14.73 17.48 -18.33
C LYS A 88 13.52 16.57 -18.54
N VAL A 89 13.67 15.56 -19.40
CA VAL A 89 12.64 14.55 -19.64
C VAL A 89 12.41 13.78 -18.34
N LYS A 90 11.16 13.67 -17.89
CA LYS A 90 10.78 12.90 -16.71
C LYS A 90 11.13 11.43 -16.92
N LYS A 91 11.96 10.86 -16.04
CA LYS A 91 12.38 9.45 -16.11
C LYS A 91 11.58 8.60 -15.14
N SER A 92 11.32 7.34 -15.52
CA SER A 92 10.73 6.35 -14.62
C SER A 92 11.61 6.13 -13.40
N SER A 93 10.98 6.07 -12.23
CA SER A 93 11.64 5.81 -10.94
C SER A 93 10.58 5.41 -9.91
N SER A 94 11.00 4.93 -8.75
CA SER A 94 10.07 4.65 -7.64
C SER A 94 9.26 5.88 -7.21
N LYS A 95 9.83 7.08 -7.36
CA LYS A 95 9.15 8.35 -7.05
C LYS A 95 8.22 8.81 -8.18
N ASN A 96 8.66 8.69 -9.42
CA ASN A 96 7.90 9.18 -10.58
C ASN A 96 6.88 8.17 -11.10
N GLY A 97 7.01 6.89 -10.75
CA GLY A 97 6.23 5.80 -11.31
C GLY A 97 6.86 5.15 -12.55
N TYR A 98 6.23 4.09 -13.04
CA TYR A 98 6.67 3.27 -14.15
C TYR A 98 5.56 3.14 -15.18
N PRO A 99 5.87 2.80 -16.45
CA PRO A 99 4.84 2.48 -17.42
C PRO A 99 4.06 1.23 -16.97
N LEU A 100 2.75 1.36 -16.89
CA LEU A 100 1.82 0.26 -16.64
C LEU A 100 1.20 -0.15 -17.98
N VAL A 101 1.30 -1.41 -18.32
CA VAL A 101 0.62 -2.00 -19.47
C VAL A 101 -0.53 -2.87 -18.96
N ILE A 102 -1.70 -2.63 -19.50
CA ILE A 102 -2.89 -3.46 -19.31
C ILE A 102 -3.09 -4.23 -20.61
N ARG A 103 -2.97 -5.56 -20.53
CA ARG A 103 -3.10 -6.44 -21.70
C ARG A 103 -4.32 -7.33 -21.56
N ASP A 104 -5.14 -7.30 -22.59
CA ASP A 104 -6.16 -8.33 -22.83
C ASP A 104 -5.48 -9.57 -23.38
N LEU A 105 -5.63 -10.70 -22.70
CA LEU A 105 -4.97 -11.96 -23.07
C LEU A 105 -5.62 -12.66 -24.28
N GLU A 106 -6.90 -12.36 -24.55
CA GLU A 106 -7.62 -12.97 -25.69
C GLU A 106 -7.39 -12.19 -26.99
N THR A 107 -7.52 -10.86 -26.93
CA THR A 107 -7.38 -9.98 -28.10
C THR A 107 -5.96 -9.49 -28.33
N GLU A 108 -5.06 -9.73 -27.36
CA GLU A 108 -3.69 -9.24 -27.33
C GLU A 108 -3.53 -7.71 -27.33
N LYS A 109 -4.62 -6.96 -27.21
CA LYS A 109 -4.59 -5.50 -27.13
C LYS A 109 -3.92 -5.03 -25.86
N GLU A 110 -3.08 -4.02 -26.00
CA GLU A 110 -2.36 -3.40 -24.89
C GLU A 110 -2.72 -1.92 -24.76
N ASP A 111 -2.96 -1.49 -23.53
CA ASP A 111 -3.11 -0.09 -23.17
C ASP A 111 -1.99 0.30 -22.21
N THR A 112 -1.24 1.36 -22.53
CA THR A 112 -0.08 1.78 -21.76
C THR A 112 -0.33 3.12 -21.05
N ILE A 113 -0.20 3.11 -19.74
CA ILE A 113 -0.34 4.28 -18.87
C ILE A 113 1.01 4.63 -18.28
N HIS A 114 1.45 5.89 -18.45
CA HIS A 114 2.77 6.31 -18.01
C HIS A 114 2.78 6.79 -16.55
N PHE A 115 3.94 6.63 -15.90
CA PHE A 115 4.23 7.13 -14.55
C PHE A 115 3.26 6.65 -13.46
N VAL A 116 2.85 5.39 -13.56
CA VAL A 116 2.02 4.74 -12.55
C VAL A 116 2.87 4.34 -11.34
N THR A 117 2.43 4.73 -10.16
CA THR A 117 3.11 4.42 -8.89
C THR A 117 2.50 3.23 -8.18
N ASN A 118 1.18 3.04 -8.30
CA ASN A 118 0.48 1.90 -7.73
C ASN A 118 -0.70 1.51 -8.62
N TYR A 119 -1.09 0.24 -8.60
CA TYR A 119 -2.26 -0.26 -9.32
C TYR A 119 -2.82 -1.52 -8.66
N THR A 120 -4.11 -1.76 -8.81
CA THR A 120 -4.77 -2.95 -8.27
C THR A 120 -6.02 -3.29 -9.08
N PHE A 121 -6.33 -4.60 -9.17
CA PHE A 121 -7.60 -5.10 -9.71
C PHE A 121 -8.61 -5.27 -8.59
N ALA A 122 -9.89 -5.10 -8.92
CA ALA A 122 -10.96 -5.60 -8.08
C ALA A 122 -10.99 -7.14 -8.12
N LYS A 123 -11.42 -7.73 -7.01
CA LYS A 123 -11.39 -9.20 -6.85
C LYS A 123 -12.41 -9.90 -7.75
N LYS A 124 -13.60 -9.31 -7.94
CA LYS A 124 -14.71 -9.88 -8.72
C LYS A 124 -15.08 -9.03 -9.94
N GLY A 125 -15.04 -7.70 -9.83
CA GLY A 125 -15.40 -6.79 -10.92
C GLY A 125 -14.26 -6.60 -11.92
N MET A 126 -14.57 -6.38 -13.20
CA MET A 126 -13.58 -6.07 -14.23
C MET A 126 -13.11 -4.62 -14.16
N ILE A 127 -12.65 -4.23 -12.97
CA ILE A 127 -12.20 -2.88 -12.62
C ILE A 127 -10.72 -2.92 -12.23
N LEU A 128 -9.97 -1.94 -12.72
CA LEU A 128 -8.60 -1.66 -12.32
C LEU A 128 -8.51 -0.23 -11.82
N SER A 129 -7.88 -0.02 -10.67
CA SER A 129 -7.51 1.31 -10.20
C SER A 129 -6.01 1.51 -10.25
N TYR A 130 -5.58 2.72 -10.55
CA TYR A 130 -4.18 3.09 -10.57
C TYR A 130 -3.94 4.54 -10.13
N THR A 131 -2.73 4.81 -9.68
CA THR A 131 -2.26 6.15 -9.33
C THR A 131 -1.14 6.58 -10.24
N THR A 132 -1.15 7.81 -10.71
CA THR A 132 -0.09 8.35 -11.57
C THR A 132 0.38 9.72 -11.09
N THR A 133 1.68 9.96 -11.26
CA THR A 133 2.29 11.29 -11.05
C THR A 133 2.17 12.17 -12.29
N GLY A 134 1.45 11.71 -13.30
CA GLY A 134 1.10 12.46 -14.50
C GLY A 134 2.27 12.84 -15.42
N ILE A 135 1.91 13.44 -16.52
CA ILE A 135 2.83 14.10 -17.47
C ILE A 135 2.27 15.51 -17.64
N LYS A 136 3.13 16.50 -17.46
CA LYS A 136 2.74 17.91 -17.67
C LYS A 136 2.04 18.05 -19.03
N ASP A 137 0.91 18.72 -19.02
CA ASP A 137 0.09 19.05 -20.20
C ASP A 137 -0.56 17.85 -20.94
N SER A 138 -0.37 16.60 -20.47
CA SER A 138 -0.90 15.41 -21.14
C SER A 138 -1.75 14.52 -20.25
N ILE A 139 -1.23 14.15 -19.07
CA ILE A 139 -1.92 13.27 -18.11
C ILE A 139 -1.88 13.96 -16.75
N LYS A 140 -3.04 14.28 -16.19
CA LYS A 140 -3.13 14.87 -14.86
C LYS A 140 -2.69 13.86 -13.79
N PRO A 141 -1.89 14.28 -12.78
CA PRO A 141 -1.59 13.43 -11.65
C PRO A 141 -2.87 13.14 -10.84
N GLY A 142 -2.98 11.94 -10.29
CA GLY A 142 -4.17 11.58 -9.54
C GLY A 142 -4.41 10.08 -9.41
N VAL A 143 -5.62 9.77 -8.96
CA VAL A 143 -6.14 8.40 -8.84
C VAL A 143 -7.21 8.19 -9.89
N TYR A 144 -7.14 7.05 -10.56
CA TYR A 144 -8.01 6.68 -11.67
C TYR A 144 -8.65 5.32 -11.43
N VAL A 145 -9.86 5.17 -11.92
CA VAL A 145 -10.58 3.90 -12.01
C VAL A 145 -10.89 3.62 -13.47
N LYS A 146 -10.50 2.45 -13.94
CA LYS A 146 -10.71 1.98 -15.31
C LYS A 146 -11.62 0.76 -15.31
N ASN A 147 -12.74 0.88 -15.99
CA ASN A 147 -13.61 -0.27 -16.30
C ASN A 147 -13.06 -0.96 -17.55
N LEU A 148 -12.61 -2.19 -17.42
CA LEU A 148 -11.96 -2.94 -18.51
C LEU A 148 -12.97 -3.50 -19.51
N LYS A 149 -14.23 -3.68 -19.10
CA LYS A 149 -15.30 -4.14 -20.02
C LYS A 149 -15.73 -3.03 -20.97
N SER A 150 -15.96 -1.82 -20.46
CA SER A 150 -16.39 -0.67 -21.28
C SER A 150 -15.21 0.16 -21.79
N ASN A 151 -13.98 -0.15 -21.35
CA ASN A 151 -12.76 0.63 -21.61
C ASN A 151 -12.86 2.10 -21.18
N ASN A 152 -13.76 2.43 -20.24
CA ASN A 152 -13.92 3.76 -19.72
C ASN A 152 -12.97 4.01 -18.53
N THR A 153 -12.35 5.21 -18.49
CA THR A 153 -11.42 5.62 -17.42
C THR A 153 -11.94 6.91 -16.79
N LYS A 154 -12.07 6.91 -15.46
CA LYS A 154 -12.52 8.05 -14.66
C LYS A 154 -11.42 8.50 -13.71
N GLN A 155 -11.09 9.79 -13.68
CA GLN A 155 -10.24 10.38 -12.67
C GLN A 155 -11.09 10.68 -11.43
N VAL A 156 -10.86 9.93 -10.35
CA VAL A 156 -11.62 10.06 -9.10
C VAL A 156 -10.97 11.02 -8.10
N TYR A 157 -9.68 11.24 -8.23
CA TYR A 157 -8.94 12.22 -7.42
C TYR A 157 -7.89 12.94 -8.28
N GLU A 158 -7.88 14.26 -8.23
CA GLU A 158 -6.87 15.10 -8.90
C GLU A 158 -5.87 15.60 -7.86
N SER A 159 -4.60 15.46 -8.14
CA SER A 159 -3.50 15.84 -7.25
C SER A 159 -2.44 16.64 -7.99
N HIS A 160 -1.33 16.92 -7.34
CA HIS A 160 -0.14 17.51 -7.97
C HIS A 160 0.97 16.46 -8.15
N ASP A 161 1.98 16.78 -8.92
CA ASP A 161 3.06 15.87 -9.33
C ASP A 161 3.95 15.37 -8.18
N LYS A 162 3.92 16.03 -7.03
CA LYS A 162 4.68 15.65 -5.82
C LYS A 162 3.89 14.79 -4.84
N THR A 163 2.59 14.60 -5.05
CA THR A 163 1.76 13.75 -4.20
C THR A 163 2.29 12.32 -4.18
N LYS A 164 2.39 11.76 -2.99
CA LYS A 164 2.75 10.36 -2.79
C LYS A 164 1.50 9.56 -2.48
N TYR A 165 1.42 8.39 -3.09
CA TYR A 165 0.32 7.47 -2.90
C TYR A 165 0.81 6.23 -2.15
N PHE A 166 0.07 5.79 -1.16
CA PHE A 166 0.44 4.63 -0.35
C PHE A 166 -0.53 3.48 -0.61
N LYS A 167 -1.51 3.29 0.24
CA LYS A 167 -2.43 2.15 0.15
C LYS A 167 -3.52 2.45 -0.89
N LEU A 168 -3.61 1.63 -1.92
CA LEU A 168 -4.66 1.67 -2.93
C LEU A 168 -5.38 0.33 -2.92
N ASN A 169 -6.66 0.33 -2.57
CA ASN A 169 -7.46 -0.88 -2.44
C ASN A 169 -8.85 -0.68 -3.03
N LEU A 170 -9.27 -1.63 -3.88
CA LEU A 170 -10.64 -1.75 -4.39
C LEU A 170 -11.42 -2.74 -3.54
N SER A 171 -12.71 -2.49 -3.38
CA SER A 171 -13.65 -3.48 -2.85
C SER A 171 -13.73 -4.71 -3.76
N ASN A 172 -14.37 -5.77 -3.29
CA ASN A 172 -14.47 -7.03 -4.07
C ASN A 172 -15.16 -6.84 -5.41
N SER A 173 -16.25 -6.06 -5.45
CA SER A 173 -16.99 -5.70 -6.67
C SER A 173 -16.21 -4.74 -7.56
N GLY A 174 -15.40 -3.86 -6.96
CA GLY A 174 -14.77 -2.71 -7.60
C GLY A 174 -15.61 -1.42 -7.56
N ASP A 175 -16.76 -1.45 -6.86
CA ASP A 175 -17.64 -0.29 -6.74
C ASP A 175 -17.14 0.73 -5.73
N ASN A 176 -16.29 0.30 -4.79
CA ASN A 176 -15.66 1.17 -3.81
C ASN A 176 -14.13 1.13 -3.96
N LEU A 177 -13.50 2.29 -3.77
CA LEU A 177 -12.06 2.47 -3.76
C LEU A 177 -11.65 3.23 -2.52
N ALA A 178 -10.55 2.82 -1.88
CA ALA A 178 -9.91 3.58 -0.80
C ALA A 178 -8.42 3.72 -1.06
N PHE A 179 -7.87 4.87 -0.67
CA PHE A 179 -6.44 5.15 -0.83
C PHE A 179 -5.93 6.15 0.20
N VAL A 180 -4.64 6.03 0.53
CA VAL A 180 -3.93 6.95 1.43
C VAL A 180 -2.96 7.77 0.60
N ILE A 181 -2.93 9.06 0.86
CA ILE A 181 -2.02 10.01 0.20
C ILE A 181 -1.24 10.86 1.19
N ASP A 182 -0.17 11.43 0.68
CA ASP A 182 0.56 12.54 1.27
C ASP A 182 0.67 13.63 0.20
N ALA A 183 -0.17 14.62 0.30
CA ALA A 183 -0.22 15.76 -0.63
C ALA A 183 0.74 16.89 -0.23
N ASP A 184 1.35 16.83 0.96
CA ASP A 184 2.25 17.88 1.43
C ASP A 184 3.59 17.86 0.68
N SER A 185 3.91 18.95 0.04
CA SER A 185 5.17 19.16 -0.68
C SER A 185 6.32 19.64 0.21
N THR A 186 6.05 19.95 1.47
CA THR A 186 7.05 20.40 2.45
C THR A 186 7.89 19.22 2.98
N LYS A 187 8.92 19.53 3.77
CA LYS A 187 9.79 18.54 4.38
C LYS A 187 9.48 18.35 5.87
N THR A 188 8.20 18.43 6.26
CA THR A 188 7.81 18.18 7.64
C THR A 188 8.10 16.74 8.06
N TYR A 189 8.55 16.55 9.28
CA TYR A 189 8.81 15.21 9.86
C TYR A 189 7.50 14.45 10.05
N GLN A 190 6.52 15.08 10.68
CA GLN A 190 5.18 14.51 10.85
C GLN A 190 4.37 14.73 9.58
N ARG A 191 4.30 13.69 8.74
CA ARG A 191 3.59 13.75 7.46
C ARG A 191 2.08 13.78 7.65
N PRO A 192 1.36 14.71 7.01
CA PRO A 192 -0.09 14.81 7.08
C PRO A 192 -0.74 13.83 6.09
N TYR A 193 -0.75 12.54 6.46
CA TYR A 193 -1.43 11.54 5.64
C TYR A 193 -2.93 11.73 5.70
N GLU A 194 -3.58 11.53 4.55
CA GLU A 194 -5.02 11.62 4.35
C GLU A 194 -5.54 10.32 3.75
N ILE A 195 -6.72 9.89 4.17
CA ILE A 195 -7.41 8.75 3.58
C ILE A 195 -8.69 9.19 2.90
N TYR A 196 -8.88 8.71 1.68
CA TYR A 196 -10.03 8.98 0.84
C TYR A 196 -10.77 7.69 0.52
N THR A 197 -12.07 7.81 0.30
CA THR A 197 -12.91 6.76 -0.29
C THR A 197 -13.68 7.31 -1.49
N TRP A 198 -13.95 6.42 -2.43
CA TRP A 198 -14.77 6.72 -3.59
C TRP A 198 -15.73 5.56 -3.83
N ASP A 199 -16.95 5.84 -4.23
CA ASP A 199 -17.93 4.89 -4.70
C ASP A 199 -18.28 5.12 -6.18
N SER A 200 -18.79 4.09 -6.87
CA SER A 200 -19.03 4.10 -8.32
C SER A 200 -20.07 5.15 -8.75
N SER A 201 -20.97 5.57 -7.86
CA SER A 201 -21.98 6.61 -8.12
C SER A 201 -21.40 8.02 -8.03
N ALA A 202 -20.32 8.21 -7.28
CA ALA A 202 -19.74 9.53 -7.06
C ALA A 202 -18.83 9.97 -8.22
N SER A 203 -18.78 11.26 -8.49
CA SER A 203 -17.86 11.85 -9.48
C SER A 203 -16.41 11.92 -8.99
N LYS A 204 -16.21 12.16 -7.70
CA LYS A 204 -14.90 12.35 -7.04
C LYS A 204 -14.85 11.59 -5.73
N ALA A 205 -13.62 11.30 -5.29
CA ALA A 205 -13.37 10.71 -3.99
C ALA A 205 -13.68 11.70 -2.85
N LYS A 206 -14.16 11.17 -1.74
CA LYS A 206 -14.49 11.89 -0.51
C LYS A 206 -13.38 11.68 0.52
N LEU A 207 -12.95 12.73 1.20
CA LEU A 207 -12.07 12.66 2.36
C LEU A 207 -12.77 11.92 3.50
N VAL A 208 -12.12 10.93 4.07
CA VAL A 208 -12.57 10.18 5.24
C VAL A 208 -11.95 10.75 6.51
N LEU A 209 -10.64 10.92 6.49
CA LEU A 209 -9.87 11.36 7.64
C LEU A 209 -8.60 12.08 7.20
N ASP A 210 -8.27 13.16 7.92
CA ASP A 210 -7.04 13.93 7.78
C ASP A 210 -6.41 14.20 9.17
N LYS A 211 -5.38 15.01 9.22
CA LYS A 211 -4.71 15.41 10.45
C LYS A 211 -5.66 16.11 11.44
N ASN A 212 -6.62 16.89 10.95
CA ASN A 212 -7.49 17.73 11.80
C ASN A 212 -8.68 16.95 12.34
N SER A 213 -9.15 15.95 11.62
CA SER A 213 -10.29 15.10 12.00
C SER A 213 -9.88 13.78 12.68
N SER A 214 -8.57 13.47 12.74
CA SER A 214 -8.06 12.27 13.41
C SER A 214 -8.33 12.28 14.91
N PRO A 215 -8.62 11.12 15.53
CA PRO A 215 -8.74 11.01 16.98
C PRO A 215 -7.48 11.55 17.69
N ASN A 216 -7.70 12.16 18.89
CA ASN A 216 -6.61 12.78 19.66
C ASN A 216 -5.41 11.84 19.84
N GLY A 217 -4.21 12.32 19.54
CA GLY A 217 -2.97 11.56 19.65
C GLY A 217 -2.73 10.56 18.53
N TYR A 218 -3.55 10.53 17.48
CA TYR A 218 -3.37 9.64 16.34
C TYR A 218 -3.37 10.41 15.02
N ARG A 219 -2.82 9.77 13.99
CA ARG A 219 -2.83 10.22 12.59
C ARG A 219 -3.09 9.04 11.66
N VAL A 220 -3.51 9.29 10.43
CA VAL A 220 -3.62 8.24 9.40
C VAL A 220 -2.25 7.58 9.20
N SER A 221 -2.23 6.25 9.16
CA SER A 221 -1.02 5.46 8.92
C SER A 221 -0.77 5.25 7.43
N SER A 222 0.46 5.49 6.97
CA SER A 222 0.91 5.08 5.65
C SER A 222 1.27 3.58 5.56
N ASP A 223 1.49 2.94 6.70
CA ASP A 223 1.91 1.54 6.80
C ASP A 223 0.74 0.59 7.08
N GLY A 224 -0.33 1.07 7.73
CA GLY A 224 -1.52 0.30 8.05
C GLY A 224 -2.20 -0.31 6.82
N GLU A 225 -2.78 -1.49 6.98
CA GLU A 225 -3.58 -2.11 5.93
C GLU A 225 -4.85 -1.29 5.67
N VAL A 226 -5.23 -1.15 4.41
CA VAL A 226 -6.50 -0.56 3.99
C VAL A 226 -7.30 -1.64 3.28
N LYS A 227 -8.47 -2.00 3.81
CA LYS A 227 -9.33 -3.04 3.23
C LYS A 227 -10.81 -2.77 3.48
N PHE A 228 -11.63 -3.25 2.57
CA PHE A 228 -13.08 -3.28 2.77
C PHE A 228 -13.50 -4.57 3.49
N SER A 229 -14.63 -4.52 4.21
CA SER A 229 -15.33 -5.72 4.64
C SER A 229 -15.78 -6.54 3.42
N LYS A 230 -16.09 -7.83 3.63
CA LYS A 230 -16.51 -8.71 2.54
C LYS A 230 -17.83 -8.26 1.90
N ASP A 231 -18.73 -7.68 2.68
CA ASP A 231 -20.00 -7.09 2.24
C ASP A 231 -19.89 -5.66 1.72
N GLU A 232 -18.66 -5.10 1.77
CA GLU A 232 -18.32 -3.76 1.28
C GLU A 232 -19.02 -2.61 2.01
N SER A 233 -19.59 -2.85 3.19
CA SER A 233 -20.27 -1.84 4.01
C SER A 233 -19.30 -1.01 4.86
N LYS A 234 -18.12 -1.53 5.15
CA LYS A 234 -17.13 -0.96 6.07
C LYS A 234 -15.77 -0.86 5.41
N LEU A 235 -15.05 0.21 5.75
CA LEU A 235 -13.64 0.40 5.38
C LEU A 235 -12.78 0.31 6.63
N TYR A 236 -11.82 -0.60 6.62
CA TYR A 236 -10.81 -0.76 7.67
C TYR A 236 -9.50 -0.13 7.23
N PHE A 237 -8.88 0.63 8.13
CA PHE A 237 -7.56 1.22 7.90
C PHE A 237 -6.80 1.41 9.21
N GLY A 238 -5.51 1.75 9.11
CA GLY A 238 -4.65 1.95 10.27
C GLY A 238 -4.52 3.41 10.66
N LEU A 239 -4.55 3.66 11.98
CA LEU A 239 -4.03 4.87 12.58
C LEU A 239 -2.63 4.63 13.15
N ALA A 240 -1.81 5.65 13.28
CA ALA A 240 -0.49 5.59 13.90
C ALA A 240 -0.33 6.70 14.93
N LEU A 241 0.52 6.50 15.91
CA LEU A 241 0.95 7.57 16.80
C LEU A 241 1.82 8.55 16.00
N PRO A 242 1.83 9.84 16.37
CA PRO A 242 2.75 10.82 15.79
C PRO A 242 4.20 10.37 15.98
N GLU A 243 5.02 10.61 14.98
CA GLU A 243 6.47 10.34 15.09
C GLU A 243 7.09 11.26 16.12
N ILE A 244 7.98 10.70 16.94
CA ILE A 244 8.82 11.49 17.86
C ILE A 244 9.79 12.29 16.99
N VAL A 245 9.68 13.60 17.05
CA VAL A 245 10.55 14.51 16.32
C VAL A 245 11.76 14.82 17.19
N GLN A 246 12.95 14.52 16.68
CA GLN A 246 14.19 15.02 17.31
C GLN A 246 14.24 16.55 17.19
N ASP A 247 14.80 17.19 18.22
CA ASP A 247 15.07 18.61 18.14
C ASP A 247 16.05 18.88 17.00
N THR A 248 15.57 19.60 15.98
CA THR A 248 16.36 19.94 14.80
C THR A 248 17.31 21.12 15.01
N LEU A 249 17.24 21.78 16.16
CA LEU A 249 18.14 22.87 16.54
C LEU A 249 19.44 22.36 17.15
N LEU A 250 19.44 21.12 17.64
CA LEU A 250 20.64 20.48 18.20
C LEU A 250 21.65 20.14 17.09
N LEU A 251 22.90 20.45 17.32
CA LEU A 251 24.01 19.97 16.51
C LEU A 251 24.17 18.45 16.67
N LYS A 252 24.75 17.78 15.70
CA LYS A 252 24.95 16.32 15.77
C LYS A 252 25.80 15.90 16.97
N GLU A 253 26.71 16.77 17.41
CA GLU A 253 27.59 16.58 18.56
C GLU A 253 26.83 16.75 19.88
N GLU A 254 25.69 17.45 19.87
CA GLU A 254 24.85 17.68 21.07
C GLU A 254 23.79 16.57 21.23
N ILE A 255 23.60 15.74 20.19
CA ILE A 255 22.68 14.60 20.26
C ILE A 255 23.36 13.49 21.06
N VAL A 256 22.97 13.38 22.30
CA VAL A 256 23.49 12.33 23.20
C VAL A 256 22.74 11.03 22.89
N ASN A 257 23.45 10.02 22.38
CA ASN A 257 22.94 8.67 22.24
C ASN A 257 23.18 7.90 23.52
N VAL A 258 22.22 7.96 24.46
CA VAL A 258 22.25 7.20 25.71
C VAL A 258 21.26 6.05 25.60
N GLU A 259 21.72 4.85 25.88
CA GLU A 259 20.86 3.68 26.07
C GLU A 259 20.64 3.51 27.57
N VAL A 260 19.39 3.63 28.02
CA VAL A 260 19.01 3.41 29.41
C VAL A 260 18.42 2.01 29.53
N TRP A 261 19.09 1.17 30.29
CA TRP A 261 18.67 -0.19 30.53
C TRP A 261 17.97 -0.26 31.88
N THR A 262 16.66 -0.44 31.88
CA THR A 262 15.88 -0.62 33.10
C THR A 262 15.34 -2.05 33.17
N TYR A 263 15.09 -2.53 34.40
CA TYR A 263 14.59 -3.89 34.62
C TYR A 263 13.09 -4.04 34.42
N ASP A 264 12.37 -2.95 34.33
CA ASP A 264 10.91 -2.84 34.21
C ASP A 264 10.44 -2.64 32.77
N GLU A 265 11.36 -2.69 31.79
CA GLU A 265 11.01 -2.64 30.38
C GLU A 265 10.12 -3.83 29.98
N PRO A 266 9.05 -3.58 29.19
CA PRO A 266 8.08 -4.64 28.82
C PRO A 266 8.69 -5.71 27.89
N ARG A 267 9.83 -5.43 27.28
CA ARG A 267 10.55 -6.32 26.36
C ARG A 267 12.05 -6.28 26.62
N LEU A 268 12.72 -7.41 26.43
CA LEU A 268 14.19 -7.46 26.45
C LEU A 268 14.77 -6.47 25.44
N TYR A 269 15.86 -5.82 25.82
CA TYR A 269 16.52 -4.80 25.01
C TYR A 269 16.89 -5.28 23.61
N THR A 270 17.47 -6.48 23.49
CA THR A 270 17.82 -7.10 22.22
C THR A 270 16.59 -7.33 21.31
N VAL A 271 15.41 -7.60 21.88
CA VAL A 271 14.16 -7.71 21.16
C VAL A 271 13.67 -6.34 20.70
N GLN A 272 13.79 -5.31 21.54
CA GLN A 272 13.44 -3.94 21.17
C GLN A 272 14.26 -3.48 19.97
N GLU A 273 15.60 -3.68 19.98
CA GLU A 273 16.49 -3.33 18.87
C GLU A 273 16.08 -3.99 17.55
N GLN A 274 15.77 -5.28 17.58
CA GLN A 274 15.31 -6.01 16.39
C GLN A 274 13.94 -5.52 15.89
N GLN A 275 13.06 -5.07 16.79
CA GLN A 275 11.69 -4.66 16.48
C GLN A 275 11.55 -3.17 16.11
N VAL A 276 12.59 -2.33 16.25
CA VAL A 276 12.53 -0.88 15.96
C VAL A 276 11.85 -0.55 14.64
N LYS A 277 12.16 -1.31 13.57
CA LYS A 277 11.56 -1.09 12.24
C LYS A 277 10.08 -1.41 12.19
N ASN A 278 9.65 -2.43 12.92
CA ASN A 278 8.25 -2.85 13.01
C ASN A 278 7.48 -1.88 13.91
N ASP A 279 8.06 -1.49 15.01
CA ASP A 279 7.45 -0.54 15.96
C ASP A 279 7.20 0.82 15.30
N LYS A 280 8.13 1.32 14.48
CA LYS A 280 7.95 2.55 13.68
C LYS A 280 6.79 2.47 12.67
N LYS A 281 6.40 1.26 12.24
CA LYS A 281 5.30 1.02 11.31
C LYS A 281 4.02 0.56 11.99
N LYS A 282 4.04 0.46 13.31
CA LYS A 282 2.88 0.01 14.09
C LYS A 282 1.66 0.85 13.76
N SER A 283 0.56 0.20 13.49
CA SER A 283 -0.70 0.85 13.17
C SER A 283 -1.84 0.22 13.94
N PHE A 284 -2.81 1.03 14.31
CA PHE A 284 -3.97 0.68 15.12
C PHE A 284 -5.21 0.66 14.23
N GLN A 285 -5.87 -0.47 14.21
CA GLN A 285 -6.99 -0.70 13.31
C GLN A 285 -8.20 0.17 13.70
N THR A 286 -8.83 0.73 12.67
CA THR A 286 -9.99 1.62 12.76
C THR A 286 -10.98 1.20 11.68
N VAL A 287 -12.28 1.37 11.96
CA VAL A 287 -13.36 1.13 11.01
C VAL A 287 -14.06 2.43 10.66
N TYR A 288 -14.41 2.58 9.39
CA TYR A 288 -15.28 3.63 8.87
C TYR A 288 -16.49 3.00 8.20
N HIS A 289 -17.68 3.30 8.70
CA HIS A 289 -18.96 2.87 8.16
C HIS A 289 -19.31 3.73 6.96
N LEU A 290 -19.31 3.15 5.76
CA LEU A 290 -19.39 3.91 4.50
C LEU A 290 -20.70 4.66 4.34
N LYS A 291 -21.84 4.07 4.75
CA LYS A 291 -23.16 4.70 4.64
C LYS A 291 -23.38 5.76 5.70
N GLU A 292 -22.97 5.50 6.92
CA GLU A 292 -23.24 6.35 8.09
C GLU A 292 -22.21 7.47 8.23
N GLY A 293 -21.03 7.31 7.62
CA GLY A 293 -19.92 8.24 7.80
C GLY A 293 -19.33 8.20 9.22
N LYS A 294 -19.55 7.12 9.97
CA LYS A 294 -19.13 6.97 11.36
C LYS A 294 -17.76 6.30 11.44
N LEU A 295 -16.86 6.88 12.23
CA LEU A 295 -15.53 6.37 12.50
C LEU A 295 -15.45 5.78 13.90
N ILE A 296 -14.90 4.57 14.05
CA ILE A 296 -14.64 3.93 15.34
C ILE A 296 -13.22 3.36 15.35
N GLN A 297 -12.43 3.79 16.31
CA GLN A 297 -11.10 3.24 16.55
C GLN A 297 -11.26 1.90 17.27
N ILE A 298 -10.77 0.81 16.68
CA ILE A 298 -10.86 -0.54 17.22
C ILE A 298 -9.65 -0.82 18.11
N ALA A 299 -8.45 -0.67 17.57
CA ALA A 299 -7.20 -0.88 18.30
C ALA A 299 -6.65 0.44 18.82
N THR A 300 -6.01 0.40 19.98
CA THR A 300 -5.39 1.54 20.66
C THR A 300 -3.95 1.21 21.06
N LYS A 301 -3.24 2.17 21.64
CA LYS A 301 -1.91 1.90 22.23
C LYS A 301 -2.00 0.83 23.32
N GLU A 302 -3.05 0.84 24.13
CA GLU A 302 -3.27 -0.11 25.21
C GLU A 302 -3.62 -1.52 24.70
N PHE A 303 -4.47 -1.62 23.68
CA PHE A 303 -4.83 -2.88 23.02
C PHE A 303 -4.49 -2.83 21.54
N PRO A 304 -3.20 -3.06 21.19
CA PRO A 304 -2.69 -2.76 19.86
C PRO A 304 -3.09 -3.74 18.76
N ASN A 305 -3.47 -4.94 19.12
CA ASN A 305 -3.79 -5.99 18.15
C ASN A 305 -5.32 -6.11 18.02
N ALA A 306 -5.80 -6.24 16.79
CA ALA A 306 -7.21 -6.45 16.51
C ALA A 306 -7.42 -7.62 15.55
N LEU A 307 -8.38 -8.47 15.87
CA LEU A 307 -8.86 -9.55 15.03
C LEU A 307 -10.34 -9.31 14.73
N LEU A 308 -10.66 -9.20 13.45
CA LEU A 308 -12.02 -8.97 12.97
C LEU A 308 -12.76 -10.28 12.80
N SER A 309 -14.02 -10.30 13.16
CA SER A 309 -14.89 -11.47 12.92
C SER A 309 -15.45 -11.44 11.49
N ASN A 310 -15.74 -12.62 10.94
CA ASN A 310 -16.44 -12.84 9.68
C ASN A 310 -15.91 -11.97 8.50
N GLU A 311 -14.58 -11.99 8.29
CA GLU A 311 -13.91 -11.21 7.21
C GLU A 311 -14.26 -9.70 7.24
N GLY A 312 -14.49 -9.16 8.46
CA GLY A 312 -14.85 -7.77 8.68
C GLY A 312 -16.35 -7.46 8.57
N ASN A 313 -17.21 -8.44 8.31
CA ASN A 313 -18.67 -8.21 8.29
C ASN A 313 -19.31 -8.21 9.69
N GLY A 314 -18.67 -8.89 10.65
CA GLY A 314 -19.25 -9.01 12.01
C GLY A 314 -19.36 -7.68 12.74
N ASP A 315 -20.15 -7.68 13.80
CA ASP A 315 -20.38 -6.50 14.64
C ASP A 315 -19.36 -6.35 15.78
N TYR A 316 -18.53 -7.35 15.96
CA TYR A 316 -17.54 -7.40 17.03
C TYR A 316 -16.15 -7.69 16.50
N ALA A 317 -15.16 -7.11 17.17
CA ALA A 317 -13.75 -7.45 17.02
C ALA A 317 -13.17 -7.88 18.36
N LEU A 318 -12.13 -8.71 18.31
CA LEU A 318 -11.35 -9.06 19.48
C LEU A 318 -10.07 -8.25 19.45
N ILE A 319 -9.82 -7.48 20.50
CA ILE A 319 -8.57 -6.74 20.67
C ILE A 319 -7.74 -7.36 21.79
N SER A 320 -6.43 -7.30 21.68
CA SER A 320 -5.55 -7.95 22.63
C SER A 320 -4.31 -7.13 22.98
N ASN A 321 -3.86 -7.34 24.23
CA ASN A 321 -2.62 -6.78 24.73
C ASN A 321 -1.70 -7.88 25.29
N PRO A 322 -0.58 -8.22 24.61
CA PRO A 322 0.42 -9.13 25.11
C PRO A 322 1.47 -8.44 26.02
N GLU A 323 1.55 -7.10 26.03
CA GLU A 323 2.65 -6.35 26.61
C GLU A 323 2.94 -6.70 28.07
N PRO A 324 1.95 -6.84 28.99
CA PRO A 324 2.19 -7.19 30.38
C PRO A 324 2.91 -8.53 30.60
N TYR A 325 2.87 -9.42 29.60
CA TYR A 325 3.38 -10.78 29.68
C TYR A 325 4.61 -11.04 28.81
N GLN A 326 5.02 -10.08 27.99
CA GLN A 326 6.11 -10.27 27.01
C GLN A 326 7.45 -10.55 27.67
N LEU A 327 7.80 -9.80 28.70
CA LEU A 327 9.09 -9.96 29.39
C LEU A 327 9.23 -11.37 29.99
N SER A 328 8.21 -11.84 30.72
CA SER A 328 8.20 -13.19 31.29
C SER A 328 8.30 -14.27 30.21
N SER A 329 7.58 -14.09 29.10
CA SER A 329 7.63 -15.02 27.96
C SER A 329 9.02 -15.09 27.31
N GLN A 330 9.69 -13.98 27.17
CA GLN A 330 11.03 -13.90 26.58
C GLN A 330 12.10 -14.55 27.47
N TRP A 331 11.97 -14.45 28.79
CA TRP A 331 12.85 -15.13 29.75
C TRP A 331 12.62 -16.64 29.82
N THR A 332 11.36 -17.07 29.79
CA THR A 332 11.01 -18.49 29.99
C THR A 332 10.99 -19.30 28.69
N GLY A 333 10.92 -18.62 27.53
CA GLY A 333 10.72 -19.26 26.23
C GLY A 333 9.30 -19.82 26.02
N LEU A 334 8.37 -19.56 26.95
CA LEU A 334 6.98 -19.98 26.84
C LEU A 334 6.16 -19.00 25.98
N PHE A 335 4.99 -19.45 25.52
CA PHE A 335 4.07 -18.57 24.78
C PHE A 335 3.62 -17.40 25.66
N SER A 336 3.60 -16.19 25.05
CA SER A 336 3.11 -15.00 25.75
C SER A 336 1.62 -15.11 26.01
N LYS A 337 1.20 -14.75 27.21
CA LYS A 337 -0.21 -14.55 27.52
C LYS A 337 -0.73 -13.27 26.90
N ASN A 338 -2.05 -13.10 26.88
CA ASN A 338 -2.72 -11.92 26.36
C ASN A 338 -3.91 -11.54 27.20
N ASP A 339 -4.16 -10.28 27.38
CA ASP A 339 -5.46 -9.76 27.80
C ASP A 339 -6.34 -9.58 26.56
N LEU A 340 -7.58 -10.04 26.66
CA LEU A 340 -8.53 -10.07 25.55
C LEU A 340 -9.76 -9.21 25.91
N VAL A 341 -10.11 -8.33 24.99
CA VAL A 341 -11.27 -7.44 25.08
C VAL A 341 -12.11 -7.59 23.81
N VAL A 342 -13.41 -7.72 23.97
CA VAL A 342 -14.37 -7.69 22.86
C VAL A 342 -14.83 -6.25 22.70
N ILE A 343 -14.76 -5.73 21.50
CA ILE A 343 -15.25 -4.39 21.12
C ILE A 343 -16.37 -4.51 20.08
N ASN A 344 -17.47 -3.79 20.30
CA ASN A 344 -18.49 -3.60 19.30
C ASN A 344 -18.06 -2.53 18.30
N ILE A 345 -17.91 -2.91 17.03
CA ILE A 345 -17.39 -2.01 15.98
C ILE A 345 -18.43 -1.02 15.45
N ASN A 346 -19.68 -1.10 15.88
CA ASN A 346 -20.74 -0.16 15.52
C ASN A 346 -20.91 0.94 16.57
N SER A 347 -20.74 0.62 17.87
CA SER A 347 -20.87 1.58 18.98
C SER A 347 -19.53 2.07 19.51
N GLY A 348 -18.49 1.23 19.50
CA GLY A 348 -17.21 1.46 20.17
C GLY A 348 -17.16 0.93 21.61
N ASP A 349 -18.27 0.36 22.12
CA ASP A 349 -18.32 -0.20 23.47
C ASP A 349 -17.44 -1.44 23.56
N SER A 350 -16.70 -1.56 24.64
CA SER A 350 -15.79 -2.67 24.86
C SER A 350 -15.97 -3.31 26.22
N LYS A 351 -15.68 -4.61 26.31
CA LYS A 351 -15.74 -5.38 27.53
C LYS A 351 -14.56 -6.36 27.61
N ILE A 352 -13.92 -6.42 28.78
CA ILE A 352 -12.90 -7.42 29.06
C ILE A 352 -13.52 -8.81 28.97
N ALA A 353 -12.97 -9.65 28.12
CA ALA A 353 -13.40 -11.02 27.96
C ALA A 353 -12.59 -11.96 28.85
N ILE A 354 -11.26 -11.92 28.76
CA ILE A 354 -10.36 -12.79 29.50
C ILE A 354 -9.07 -12.03 29.79
N GLN A 355 -8.56 -12.15 31.02
CA GLN A 355 -7.22 -11.68 31.39
C GLN A 355 -6.25 -12.86 31.45
N SER A 356 -4.98 -12.61 31.13
CA SER A 356 -3.91 -13.61 31.23
C SER A 356 -4.19 -14.90 30.44
N ASN A 357 -4.83 -14.78 29.27
CA ASN A 357 -5.13 -15.93 28.40
C ASN A 357 -3.82 -16.55 27.87
N PRO A 358 -3.56 -17.86 28.11
CA PRO A 358 -2.31 -18.51 27.71
C PRO A 358 -2.27 -18.96 26.24
N SER A 359 -3.32 -18.74 25.48
CA SER A 359 -3.44 -19.21 24.08
C SER A 359 -3.81 -18.10 23.13
N THR A 360 -3.60 -18.35 21.84
CA THR A 360 -4.09 -17.45 20.79
C THR A 360 -5.61 -17.60 20.67
N ALA A 361 -6.33 -16.48 20.77
CA ALA A 361 -7.75 -16.47 20.50
C ALA A 361 -8.02 -16.48 18.99
N ARG A 362 -9.13 -17.12 18.61
CA ARG A 362 -9.65 -17.15 17.23
C ARG A 362 -11.16 -16.90 17.29
N PHE A 363 -11.68 -16.25 16.24
CA PHE A 363 -13.12 -16.24 15.96
C PHE A 363 -13.53 -17.48 15.18
#